data_f5addbd89e9f94c50c9c85b3fb40bffa
#
_entry.id   f5addbd89e9f94c50c9c85b3fb40bffa
#
_cell.length_a   1.000
_cell.length_b   1.000
_cell.length_c   1.000
_cell.angle_alpha   90.00
_cell.angle_beta   90.00
_cell.angle_gamma   90.00
#
_symmetry.space_group_name_H-M   'P 1'
#
loop_
_entity.id
_entity.type
_entity.pdbx_description
1 polymer ?
#
loop_
_entity_poly.entity_id
_entity_poly.type
_entity_poly.pdbx_seq_one_letter_code
_entity_poly.pdbx_strand_id
1 'polypeptide(L)'
;MATTEFSCDVWSAMPFIEGSKVTFNGYLLPDFYIAQQSYSGGVASITAYDLCKNLDIPFDYSGYDQFDTDGETLKWYPTSQIVGAIANQCGFTEGGYSGRMAQMCYQDFAGKTCRVILSDLSHNDVGYWHDGGGVLAFVPFSAPSSGLDMPAENDRTEVIRRGTKHITGVYATDEAYGNEYASGSDWRHTERISGRYLTEAAVQQMVSQIVGSGGEYAYHGWECSQMITDYLYNIGDFLAYDGDKLPVLSADFDFTGLGIVADVSAPEADCSFSEYHDLYSRKLEGKLEANKSYGCFFAGDKGFGLRIEM
;
A
#
# COMPACT_ATOMS: atom_id res chain seq x y z
N MET A 1 -1.64 -5.05 0.23
CA MET A 1 -1.44 -5.95 1.39
C MET A 1 -0.49 -7.06 1.01
N ALA A 2 0.65 -7.13 1.66
CA ALA A 2 1.66 -8.16 1.41
C ALA A 2 1.26 -9.45 2.14
N THR A 3 1.66 -10.60 1.60
CA THR A 3 1.60 -11.88 2.31
C THR A 3 2.81 -11.96 3.21
N THR A 4 2.60 -12.31 4.49
CA THR A 4 3.69 -12.59 5.42
C THR A 4 4.03 -14.07 5.35
N GLU A 5 5.31 -14.36 5.19
CA GLU A 5 5.84 -15.72 5.20
C GLU A 5 6.60 -15.96 6.51
N PHE A 6 6.44 -17.15 7.04
CA PHE A 6 7.18 -17.65 8.19
C PHE A 6 7.84 -18.99 7.83
N SER A 7 9.13 -19.14 8.15
CA SER A 7 9.87 -20.38 7.95
C SER A 7 10.65 -20.76 9.20
N CYS A 8 10.61 -22.02 9.57
CA CYS A 8 11.46 -22.53 10.66
C CYS A 8 11.70 -24.04 10.56
N ASP A 9 12.72 -24.50 11.28
CA ASP A 9 13.00 -25.90 11.54
C ASP A 9 12.54 -26.28 12.95
N VAL A 10 11.72 -27.32 13.05
CA VAL A 10 11.14 -27.80 14.32
C VAL A 10 11.46 -29.25 14.56
N TRP A 11 11.94 -29.60 15.74
CA TRP A 11 12.05 -30.98 16.16
C TRP A 11 10.65 -31.57 16.38
N SER A 12 10.33 -32.63 15.67
CA SER A 12 9.03 -33.28 15.75
C SER A 12 9.17 -34.79 15.59
N ALA A 13 8.33 -35.54 16.32
CA ALA A 13 8.25 -37.00 16.17
C ALA A 13 7.56 -37.43 14.88
N MET A 14 6.82 -36.55 14.23
CA MET A 14 6.08 -36.82 12.99
C MET A 14 5.93 -35.53 12.15
N PRO A 15 5.70 -35.62 10.84
CA PRO A 15 5.39 -34.45 10.02
C PRO A 15 4.11 -33.78 10.49
N PHE A 16 4.01 -32.45 10.29
CA PHE A 16 2.79 -31.68 10.52
C PHE A 16 1.79 -31.89 9.39
N ILE A 17 0.57 -31.43 9.58
CA ILE A 17 -0.46 -31.45 8.54
C ILE A 17 -0.50 -30.07 7.87
N GLU A 18 -0.47 -30.03 6.53
CA GLU A 18 -0.70 -28.79 5.78
C GLU A 18 -2.04 -28.16 6.17
N GLY A 19 -2.08 -26.83 6.26
CA GLY A 19 -3.23 -26.11 6.78
C GLY A 19 -3.29 -25.99 8.31
N SER A 20 -2.38 -26.67 9.05
CA SER A 20 -2.30 -26.52 10.51
C SER A 20 -1.88 -25.09 10.85
N LYS A 21 -2.55 -24.52 11.88
CA LYS A 21 -2.25 -23.18 12.38
C LYS A 21 -0.97 -23.21 13.22
N VAL A 22 -0.11 -22.22 12.99
CA VAL A 22 1.09 -21.93 13.79
C VAL A 22 0.79 -20.72 14.66
N THR A 23 0.98 -20.86 15.96
CA THR A 23 0.80 -19.77 16.93
C THR A 23 2.09 -19.53 17.68
N PHE A 24 2.40 -18.26 17.95
CA PHE A 24 3.57 -17.83 18.71
C PHE A 24 3.13 -17.41 20.11
N ASN A 25 3.67 -18.05 21.12
CA ASN A 25 3.39 -17.66 22.49
C ASN A 25 4.20 -16.41 22.86
N GLY A 26 3.50 -15.36 23.25
CA GLY A 26 4.12 -14.13 23.77
C GLY A 26 4.28 -12.99 22.75
N TYR A 27 3.92 -13.21 21.48
CA TYR A 27 3.97 -12.18 20.44
C TYR A 27 2.60 -12.05 19.77
N LEU A 28 2.19 -10.80 19.48
CA LEU A 28 1.01 -10.50 18.68
C LEU A 28 1.38 -10.60 17.20
N LEU A 29 1.48 -11.82 16.72
CA LEU A 29 1.68 -12.12 15.30
C LEU A 29 0.33 -12.50 14.66
N PRO A 30 0.18 -12.30 13.34
CA PRO A 30 -0.95 -12.87 12.61
C PRO A 30 -0.94 -14.41 12.73
N ASP A 31 -2.08 -15.01 12.48
CA ASP A 31 -2.19 -16.45 12.39
C ASP A 31 -1.52 -16.94 11.10
N PHE A 32 -0.58 -17.87 11.24
CA PHE A 32 0.07 -18.52 10.11
C PHE A 32 -0.49 -19.92 9.90
N TYR A 33 -0.52 -20.38 8.66
CA TYR A 33 -0.98 -21.69 8.26
C TYR A 33 0.11 -22.41 7.44
N ILE A 34 0.44 -23.64 7.81
CA ILE A 34 1.48 -24.42 7.13
C ILE A 34 1.05 -24.69 5.70
N ALA A 35 1.82 -24.20 4.74
CA ALA A 35 1.62 -24.39 3.32
C ALA A 35 2.51 -25.48 2.74
N GLN A 36 3.72 -25.61 3.26
CA GLN A 36 4.71 -26.59 2.81
C GLN A 36 5.53 -27.10 3.98
N GLN A 37 5.96 -28.37 3.90
CA GLN A 37 6.91 -28.92 4.82
C GLN A 37 7.82 -29.96 4.14
N SER A 38 9.03 -30.10 4.66
CA SER A 38 9.88 -31.27 4.44
C SER A 38 10.21 -31.89 5.79
N TYR A 39 10.25 -33.23 5.85
CA TYR A 39 10.51 -33.95 7.09
C TYR A 39 11.64 -34.93 6.89
N SER A 40 12.71 -34.83 7.68
CA SER A 40 13.86 -35.71 7.64
C SER A 40 14.56 -35.79 8.99
N GLY A 41 14.88 -36.99 9.45
CA GLY A 41 15.70 -37.19 10.65
C GLY A 41 15.09 -36.65 11.95
N GLY A 42 13.78 -36.54 12.06
CA GLY A 42 13.11 -35.95 13.22
C GLY A 42 13.05 -34.42 13.23
N VAL A 43 13.38 -33.78 12.10
CA VAL A 43 13.25 -32.34 11.89
C VAL A 43 12.24 -32.07 10.80
N ALA A 44 11.27 -31.21 11.07
CA ALA A 44 10.34 -30.68 10.12
C ALA A 44 10.75 -29.23 9.76
N SER A 45 11.13 -29.01 8.50
CA SER A 45 11.29 -27.64 7.95
C SER A 45 9.94 -27.22 7.42
N ILE A 46 9.34 -26.18 7.99
CA ILE A 46 8.01 -25.70 7.63
C ILE A 46 8.07 -24.32 7.00
N THR A 47 7.19 -24.07 6.03
CA THR A 47 6.87 -22.75 5.51
C THR A 47 5.38 -22.52 5.72
N ALA A 48 5.02 -21.41 6.34
CA ALA A 48 3.66 -21.04 6.64
C ALA A 48 3.38 -19.61 6.18
N TYR A 49 2.13 -19.32 5.82
CA TYR A 49 1.68 -18.01 5.37
C TYR A 49 0.53 -17.52 6.23
N ASP A 50 0.40 -16.22 6.35
CA ASP A 50 -0.77 -15.58 6.91
C ASP A 50 -1.99 -15.70 5.98
N LEU A 51 -3.16 -15.25 6.46
CA LEU A 51 -4.41 -15.27 5.68
C LEU A 51 -4.33 -14.41 4.40
N CYS A 52 -3.40 -13.44 4.33
CA CYS A 52 -3.22 -12.61 3.14
C CYS A 52 -2.85 -13.41 1.90
N LYS A 53 -2.32 -14.63 2.06
CA LYS A 53 -2.10 -15.57 0.95
C LYS A 53 -3.39 -15.93 0.22
N ASN A 54 -4.50 -16.01 0.94
CA ASN A 54 -5.80 -16.34 0.36
C ASN A 54 -6.37 -15.22 -0.52
N LEU A 55 -5.86 -14.01 -0.43
CA LEU A 55 -6.29 -12.89 -1.27
C LEU A 55 -5.95 -13.05 -2.76
N ASP A 56 -5.06 -13.98 -3.11
CA ASP A 56 -4.67 -14.24 -4.49
C ASP A 56 -5.69 -15.08 -5.27
N ILE A 57 -6.74 -15.58 -4.61
CA ILE A 57 -7.81 -16.33 -5.28
C ILE A 57 -8.73 -15.39 -6.07
N PRO A 58 -9.34 -15.86 -7.18
CA PRO A 58 -10.37 -15.11 -7.87
C PRO A 58 -11.55 -14.79 -6.95
N PHE A 59 -12.04 -13.56 -7.03
CA PHE A 59 -13.25 -13.17 -6.31
C PHE A 59 -14.47 -13.91 -6.88
N ASP A 60 -15.29 -14.50 -6.02
CA ASP A 60 -16.56 -15.13 -6.42
C ASP A 60 -17.63 -14.05 -6.61
N TYR A 61 -17.86 -13.69 -7.86
CA TYR A 61 -18.87 -12.71 -8.26
C TYR A 61 -20.16 -13.36 -8.80
N SER A 62 -20.34 -14.66 -8.63
CA SER A 62 -21.50 -15.40 -9.18
C SER A 62 -22.85 -14.94 -8.63
N GLY A 63 -22.86 -14.29 -7.45
CA GLY A 63 -24.07 -13.72 -6.84
C GLY A 63 -24.37 -12.26 -7.22
N TYR A 64 -23.61 -11.67 -8.16
CA TYR A 64 -23.70 -10.27 -8.51
C TYR A 64 -24.11 -10.08 -9.99
N ASP A 65 -25.16 -9.31 -10.23
CA ASP A 65 -25.64 -8.96 -11.57
C ASP A 65 -24.91 -7.74 -12.11
N GLN A 66 -24.69 -7.69 -13.42
CA GLN A 66 -24.09 -6.53 -14.08
C GLN A 66 -25.07 -5.36 -14.21
N PHE A 67 -26.34 -5.68 -14.46
CA PHE A 67 -27.40 -4.70 -14.71
C PHE A 67 -28.54 -4.87 -13.71
N ASP A 68 -29.29 -3.80 -13.52
CA ASP A 68 -30.55 -3.84 -12.82
C ASP A 68 -31.63 -4.63 -13.61
N THR A 69 -32.80 -4.76 -13.05
CA THR A 69 -33.93 -5.50 -13.63
C THR A 69 -34.40 -5.00 -14.99
N ASP A 70 -34.01 -3.77 -15.38
CA ASP A 70 -34.26 -3.20 -16.70
C ASP A 70 -33.31 -3.74 -17.79
N GLY A 71 -32.21 -4.40 -17.39
CA GLY A 71 -31.17 -4.95 -18.28
C GLY A 71 -30.25 -3.92 -18.94
N GLU A 72 -30.37 -2.64 -18.61
CA GLU A 72 -29.63 -1.53 -19.23
C GLU A 72 -28.85 -0.71 -18.20
N THR A 73 -29.43 -0.46 -17.03
CA THR A 73 -28.80 0.34 -15.98
C THR A 73 -27.78 -0.48 -15.21
N LEU A 74 -26.53 0.03 -15.05
CA LEU A 74 -25.50 -0.65 -14.24
C LEU A 74 -25.97 -0.77 -12.80
N LYS A 75 -25.86 -1.97 -12.27
CA LYS A 75 -26.17 -2.26 -10.87
C LYS A 75 -24.98 -1.92 -9.97
N TRP A 76 -25.25 -1.18 -8.92
CA TRP A 76 -24.25 -0.74 -7.94
C TRP A 76 -24.43 -1.47 -6.62
N TYR A 77 -23.33 -1.88 -6.03
CA TYR A 77 -23.27 -2.60 -4.77
C TYR A 77 -22.50 -1.77 -3.74
N PRO A 78 -22.94 -1.74 -2.48
CA PRO A 78 -22.14 -1.11 -1.42
C PRO A 78 -20.72 -1.71 -1.37
N THR A 79 -19.69 -0.87 -1.34
CA THR A 79 -18.30 -1.33 -1.27
C THR A 79 -18.07 -2.21 -0.03
N SER A 80 -18.69 -1.88 1.09
CA SER A 80 -18.65 -2.71 2.30
C SER A 80 -19.17 -4.14 2.07
N GLN A 81 -20.19 -4.32 1.22
CA GLN A 81 -20.70 -5.66 0.88
C GLN A 81 -19.65 -6.48 0.10
N ILE A 82 -18.96 -5.87 -0.85
CA ILE A 82 -17.88 -6.53 -1.61
C ILE A 82 -16.71 -6.87 -0.69
N VAL A 83 -16.30 -5.94 0.16
CA VAL A 83 -15.23 -6.16 1.16
C VAL A 83 -15.59 -7.27 2.14
N GLY A 84 -16.82 -7.29 2.62
CA GLY A 84 -17.33 -8.37 3.50
C GLY A 84 -17.33 -9.73 2.81
N ALA A 85 -17.71 -9.78 1.51
CA ALA A 85 -17.64 -11.01 0.73
C ALA A 85 -16.19 -11.49 0.54
N ILE A 86 -15.24 -10.57 0.27
CA ILE A 86 -13.80 -10.89 0.19
C ILE A 86 -13.30 -11.42 1.53
N ALA A 87 -13.62 -10.75 2.65
CA ALA A 87 -13.22 -11.19 3.97
C ALA A 87 -13.70 -12.62 4.24
N ASN A 88 -14.98 -12.90 4.02
CA ASN A 88 -15.56 -14.23 4.21
C ASN A 88 -14.91 -15.28 3.31
N GLN A 89 -14.71 -14.97 2.02
CA GLN A 89 -14.12 -15.90 1.05
C GLN A 89 -12.66 -16.25 1.41
N CYS A 90 -11.90 -15.30 1.93
CA CYS A 90 -10.48 -15.47 2.28
C CYS A 90 -10.25 -15.93 3.74
N GLY A 91 -11.31 -16.06 4.55
CA GLY A 91 -11.24 -16.53 5.93
C GLY A 91 -10.94 -15.44 6.96
N PHE A 92 -11.08 -14.15 6.57
CA PHE A 92 -10.98 -13.03 7.51
C PHE A 92 -12.32 -12.75 8.20
N THR A 93 -12.21 -12.16 9.38
CA THR A 93 -13.32 -11.41 9.97
C THR A 93 -13.41 -10.03 9.34
N GLU A 94 -14.60 -9.56 9.01
CA GLU A 94 -14.78 -8.22 8.45
C GLU A 94 -14.50 -7.15 9.53
N GLY A 95 -13.51 -6.30 9.28
CA GLY A 95 -13.13 -5.15 10.13
C GLY A 95 -13.75 -3.83 9.68
N GLY A 96 -14.40 -3.83 8.52
CA GLY A 96 -15.06 -2.68 7.94
C GLY A 96 -14.22 -1.94 6.89
N TYR A 97 -14.95 -1.14 6.10
CA TYR A 97 -14.40 -0.26 5.07
C TYR A 97 -14.89 1.17 5.32
N SER A 98 -13.96 2.08 5.53
CA SER A 98 -14.21 3.49 5.80
C SER A 98 -13.69 4.42 4.68
N GLY A 99 -13.43 3.86 3.50
CA GLY A 99 -12.97 4.63 2.34
C GLY A 99 -14.09 5.47 1.71
N ARG A 100 -13.71 6.28 0.72
CA ARG A 100 -14.61 7.21 0.01
C ARG A 100 -15.49 6.53 -1.03
N MET A 101 -15.00 5.45 -1.61
CA MET A 101 -15.72 4.71 -2.65
C MET A 101 -16.90 3.95 -2.04
N ALA A 102 -18.06 4.61 -1.93
CA ALA A 102 -19.23 4.07 -1.27
C ALA A 102 -19.85 2.87 -2.01
N GLN A 103 -19.72 2.80 -3.34
CA GLN A 103 -20.33 1.78 -4.20
C GLN A 103 -19.39 1.35 -5.31
N MET A 104 -19.52 0.11 -5.74
CA MET A 104 -18.82 -0.52 -6.85
C MET A 104 -19.83 -1.13 -7.82
N CYS A 105 -19.53 -1.10 -9.12
CA CYS A 105 -20.30 -1.83 -10.12
C CYS A 105 -19.60 -3.13 -10.51
N TYR A 106 -20.30 -4.00 -11.23
CA TYR A 106 -19.80 -5.30 -11.67
C TYR A 106 -18.40 -5.25 -12.31
N GLN A 107 -18.12 -4.22 -13.11
CA GLN A 107 -16.83 -4.06 -13.82
C GLN A 107 -15.66 -3.77 -12.87
N ASP A 108 -15.93 -3.34 -11.65
CA ASP A 108 -14.88 -3.02 -10.68
C ASP A 108 -14.27 -4.27 -10.05
N PHE A 109 -15.01 -5.38 -10.00
CA PHE A 109 -14.58 -6.60 -9.31
C PHE A 109 -14.65 -7.88 -10.16
N ALA A 110 -15.45 -7.94 -11.22
CA ALA A 110 -15.61 -9.16 -12.02
C ALA A 110 -14.28 -9.56 -12.68
N GLY A 111 -13.91 -10.83 -12.54
CA GLY A 111 -12.70 -11.41 -13.14
C GLY A 111 -11.40 -11.00 -12.45
N LYS A 112 -11.45 -10.28 -11.34
CA LYS A 112 -10.27 -9.90 -10.53
C LYS A 112 -10.06 -10.87 -9.38
N THR A 113 -8.84 -10.91 -8.85
CA THR A 113 -8.56 -11.55 -7.56
C THR A 113 -8.98 -10.64 -6.41
N CYS A 114 -9.23 -11.20 -5.23
CA CYS A 114 -9.54 -10.44 -4.03
C CYS A 114 -8.48 -9.38 -3.74
N ARG A 115 -7.18 -9.72 -3.91
CA ARG A 115 -6.06 -8.78 -3.72
C ARG A 115 -6.12 -7.58 -4.66
N VAL A 116 -6.42 -7.79 -5.93
CA VAL A 116 -6.51 -6.71 -6.92
C VAL A 116 -7.64 -5.74 -6.56
N ILE A 117 -8.81 -6.26 -6.16
CA ILE A 117 -9.94 -5.42 -5.74
C ILE A 117 -9.56 -4.56 -4.53
N LEU A 118 -8.93 -5.16 -3.52
CA LEU A 118 -8.49 -4.41 -2.33
C LEU A 118 -7.39 -3.39 -2.68
N SER A 119 -6.47 -3.72 -3.60
CA SER A 119 -5.44 -2.80 -4.09
C SER A 119 -6.06 -1.59 -4.80
N ASP A 120 -7.03 -1.82 -5.69
CA ASP A 120 -7.74 -0.75 -6.40
C ASP A 120 -8.43 0.19 -5.41
N LEU A 121 -9.06 -0.34 -4.36
CA LEU A 121 -9.65 0.46 -3.27
C LEU A 121 -8.59 1.25 -2.51
N SER A 122 -7.42 0.67 -2.23
CA SER A 122 -6.32 1.37 -1.55
C SER A 122 -5.81 2.56 -2.35
N HIS A 123 -5.65 2.41 -3.68
CA HIS A 123 -5.24 3.50 -4.55
C HIS A 123 -6.32 4.59 -4.64
N ASN A 124 -7.59 4.17 -4.77
CA ASN A 124 -8.71 5.07 -4.90
C ASN A 124 -8.93 5.94 -3.66
N ASP A 125 -8.67 5.40 -2.48
CA ASP A 125 -8.97 6.04 -1.20
C ASP A 125 -7.75 6.50 -0.41
N VAL A 126 -6.56 6.30 -0.97
CA VAL A 126 -5.27 6.60 -0.31
C VAL A 126 -5.21 5.99 1.08
N GLY A 127 -5.00 4.70 1.14
CA GLY A 127 -4.95 3.96 2.39
C GLY A 127 -4.34 2.58 2.22
N TYR A 128 -4.40 1.81 3.26
CA TYR A 128 -3.89 0.44 3.27
C TYR A 128 -4.84 -0.50 4.02
N TRP A 129 -4.71 -1.79 3.73
CA TRP A 129 -5.44 -2.83 4.44
C TRP A 129 -4.58 -3.38 5.56
N HIS A 130 -5.20 -3.54 6.70
CA HIS A 130 -4.58 -4.09 7.90
C HIS A 130 -5.21 -5.45 8.22
N ASP A 131 -4.35 -6.44 8.50
CA ASP A 131 -4.73 -7.72 9.10
C ASP A 131 -4.35 -7.70 10.59
N GLY A 132 -5.27 -7.30 11.41
CA GLY A 132 -5.13 -7.33 12.86
C GLY A 132 -5.65 -8.63 13.45
N GLY A 133 -4.86 -9.72 13.41
CA GLY A 133 -5.27 -11.00 14.00
C GLY A 133 -6.46 -11.67 13.28
N GLY A 134 -6.43 -11.65 11.96
CA GLY A 134 -7.46 -12.22 11.09
C GLY A 134 -8.67 -11.29 10.85
N VAL A 135 -8.53 -9.99 11.14
CA VAL A 135 -9.54 -8.97 10.86
C VAL A 135 -9.09 -8.10 9.70
N LEU A 136 -9.80 -8.16 8.58
CA LEU A 136 -9.53 -7.34 7.41
C LEU A 136 -10.17 -5.96 7.56
N ALA A 137 -9.37 -4.92 7.75
CA ALA A 137 -9.83 -3.54 7.90
C ALA A 137 -9.10 -2.58 6.97
N PHE A 138 -9.81 -1.59 6.42
CA PHE A 138 -9.23 -0.50 5.66
C PHE A 138 -8.82 0.64 6.59
N VAL A 139 -7.58 1.10 6.46
CA VAL A 139 -7.03 2.23 7.23
C VAL A 139 -6.68 3.34 6.26
N PRO A 140 -7.39 4.49 6.29
CA PRO A 140 -7.02 5.65 5.49
C PRO A 140 -5.61 6.14 5.89
N PHE A 141 -4.79 6.47 4.90
CA PHE A 141 -3.49 7.07 5.16
C PHE A 141 -3.68 8.45 5.81
N SER A 142 -2.86 8.74 6.78
CA SER A 142 -2.69 10.10 7.31
C SER A 142 -1.22 10.34 7.62
N ALA A 143 -0.74 11.56 7.33
CA ALA A 143 0.63 11.92 7.67
C ALA A 143 0.89 11.70 9.19
N PRO A 144 1.97 11.00 9.55
CA PRO A 144 2.20 10.61 10.94
C PRO A 144 2.46 11.84 11.82
N SER A 145 1.81 11.92 12.97
CA SER A 145 2.11 12.93 14.01
C SER A 145 3.27 12.51 14.90
N SER A 146 3.48 11.21 15.10
CA SER A 146 4.55 10.60 15.90
C SER A 146 5.09 9.34 15.20
N GLY A 147 6.22 8.85 15.63
CA GLY A 147 6.77 7.56 15.25
C GLY A 147 7.11 6.73 16.48
N LEU A 148 7.31 5.43 16.29
CA LEU A 148 7.91 4.54 17.26
C LEU A 148 9.40 4.94 17.43
N ASP A 149 9.96 4.74 18.61
CA ASP A 149 11.36 5.03 18.81
C ASP A 149 12.25 4.05 18.03
N MET A 150 13.24 4.59 17.33
CA MET A 150 14.28 3.79 16.69
C MET A 150 15.16 3.14 17.78
N PRO A 151 15.52 1.86 17.68
CA PRO A 151 16.48 1.23 18.59
C PRO A 151 17.79 2.01 18.72
N ALA A 152 18.44 1.93 19.87
CA ALA A 152 19.68 2.62 20.13
C ALA A 152 20.79 2.22 19.12
N GLU A 153 21.79 3.08 18.93
CA GLU A 153 22.87 2.83 17.96
C GLU A 153 23.64 1.53 18.21
N ASN A 154 23.72 1.08 19.46
CA ASN A 154 24.39 -0.18 19.81
C ASN A 154 23.55 -1.42 19.48
N ASP A 155 22.26 -1.23 19.25
CA ASP A 155 21.29 -2.30 19.02
C ASP A 155 20.87 -2.38 17.55
N ARG A 156 21.59 -1.72 16.64
CA ARG A 156 21.31 -1.72 15.19
C ARG A 156 22.53 -1.38 14.36
N THR A 157 22.48 -1.64 13.07
CA THR A 157 23.45 -1.09 12.10
C THR A 157 23.17 0.39 11.82
N GLU A 158 23.99 1.01 11.00
CA GLU A 158 23.75 2.37 10.52
C GLU A 158 22.44 2.46 9.72
N VAL A 159 21.67 3.53 9.93
CA VAL A 159 20.49 3.84 9.11
C VAL A 159 20.96 4.45 7.81
N ILE A 160 20.74 3.73 6.71
CA ILE A 160 21.08 4.19 5.36
C ILE A 160 19.88 4.91 4.79
N ARG A 161 20.01 6.21 4.51
CA ARG A 161 18.96 7.00 3.85
C ARG A 161 19.08 6.87 2.34
N ARG A 162 17.94 6.67 1.66
CA ARG A 162 17.81 6.45 0.22
C ARG A 162 16.89 7.49 -0.42
N GLY A 163 17.24 8.76 -0.26
CA GLY A 163 16.49 9.88 -0.81
C GLY A 163 15.29 10.32 0.04
N THR A 164 14.79 11.49 -0.29
CA THR A 164 13.58 12.09 0.32
C THR A 164 12.73 12.67 -0.78
N LYS A 165 11.43 12.35 -0.78
CA LYS A 165 10.44 12.91 -1.69
C LYS A 165 9.47 13.78 -0.90
N HIS A 166 9.39 15.05 -1.29
CA HIS A 166 8.46 15.99 -0.70
C HIS A 166 7.15 15.98 -1.49
N ILE A 167 6.04 15.77 -0.79
CA ILE A 167 4.70 15.69 -1.40
C ILE A 167 3.86 16.83 -0.85
N THR A 168 3.43 17.73 -1.74
CA THR A 168 2.59 18.88 -1.42
C THR A 168 1.28 18.89 -2.21
N GLY A 169 1.08 17.87 -3.04
CA GLY A 169 -0.11 17.77 -3.88
C GLY A 169 -0.29 16.39 -4.49
N VAL A 170 -1.40 16.23 -5.17
CA VAL A 170 -1.79 15.02 -5.89
C VAL A 170 -2.22 15.38 -7.31
N TYR A 171 -1.75 14.59 -8.26
CA TYR A 171 -2.28 14.53 -9.60
C TYR A 171 -2.98 13.19 -9.78
N ALA A 172 -4.27 13.22 -10.05
CA ALA A 172 -5.09 12.03 -10.11
C ALA A 172 -5.71 11.84 -11.50
N THR A 173 -5.68 10.61 -12.00
CA THR A 173 -6.36 10.20 -13.24
C THR A 173 -7.56 9.32 -12.87
N ASP A 174 -8.76 9.73 -13.30
CA ASP A 174 -9.97 8.92 -13.20
C ASP A 174 -10.03 7.92 -14.36
N GLU A 175 -9.80 6.66 -14.06
CA GLU A 175 -9.80 5.58 -15.05
C GLU A 175 -11.18 5.24 -15.59
N ALA A 176 -12.26 5.64 -14.90
CA ALA A 176 -13.62 5.36 -15.35
C ALA A 176 -14.07 6.28 -16.47
N TYR A 177 -13.68 7.57 -16.42
CA TYR A 177 -14.13 8.60 -17.35
C TYR A 177 -12.99 9.30 -18.09
N GLY A 178 -11.71 8.98 -17.75
CA GLY A 178 -10.53 9.60 -18.35
C GLY A 178 -10.29 11.05 -17.92
N ASN A 179 -10.94 11.51 -16.85
CA ASN A 179 -10.73 12.84 -16.32
C ASN A 179 -9.41 12.93 -15.54
N GLU A 180 -8.81 14.10 -15.57
CA GLU A 180 -7.59 14.40 -14.82
C GLU A 180 -7.82 15.54 -13.84
N TYR A 181 -7.37 15.36 -12.61
CA TYR A 181 -7.52 16.31 -11.53
C TYR A 181 -6.17 16.58 -10.88
N ALA A 182 -5.94 17.82 -10.46
CA ALA A 182 -4.74 18.19 -9.72
C ALA A 182 -5.11 19.10 -8.56
N SER A 183 -4.58 18.81 -7.37
CA SER A 183 -4.74 19.62 -6.18
C SER A 183 -3.44 19.66 -5.39
N GLY A 184 -3.19 20.75 -4.68
CA GLY A 184 -1.99 20.96 -3.86
C GLY A 184 -1.33 22.31 -4.12
N SER A 185 -0.25 22.59 -3.40
CA SER A 185 0.42 23.90 -3.41
C SER A 185 1.56 24.01 -4.42
N ASP A 186 2.26 22.93 -4.72
CA ASP A 186 3.40 22.94 -5.63
C ASP A 186 3.36 21.73 -6.58
N TRP A 187 3.24 22.00 -7.88
CA TRP A 187 3.20 20.97 -8.92
C TRP A 187 4.47 20.10 -8.98
N ARG A 188 5.61 20.62 -8.53
CA ARG A 188 6.91 19.90 -8.53
C ARG A 188 6.97 18.78 -7.51
N HIS A 189 6.11 18.83 -6.52
CA HIS A 189 6.05 17.87 -5.43
C HIS A 189 4.70 17.15 -5.39
N THR A 190 4.23 16.75 -6.57
CA THR A 190 2.92 16.14 -6.73
C THR A 190 3.04 14.62 -6.85
N GLU A 191 2.30 13.88 -6.02
CA GLU A 191 2.15 12.43 -6.14
C GLU A 191 1.12 12.09 -7.22
N ARG A 192 1.38 11.01 -7.98
CA ARG A 192 0.45 10.52 -9.01
C ARG A 192 -0.41 9.39 -8.45
N ILE A 193 -1.70 9.51 -8.64
CA ILE A 193 -2.68 8.50 -8.23
C ILE A 193 -3.60 8.19 -9.40
N SER A 194 -3.84 6.90 -9.66
CA SER A 194 -4.90 6.44 -10.55
C SER A 194 -6.01 5.83 -9.70
N GLY A 195 -7.25 6.09 -10.08
CA GLY A 195 -8.40 5.52 -9.40
C GLY A 195 -9.65 5.64 -10.26
N ARG A 196 -10.76 5.09 -9.79
CA ARG A 196 -12.04 5.12 -10.52
C ARG A 196 -13.03 6.03 -9.79
N TYR A 197 -13.86 6.71 -10.57
CA TYR A 197 -14.91 7.63 -10.09
C TYR A 197 -14.36 8.77 -9.23
N LEU A 198 -13.16 9.23 -9.58
CA LEU A 198 -12.52 10.35 -8.91
C LEU A 198 -13.23 11.66 -9.27
N THR A 199 -13.29 12.54 -8.29
CA THR A 199 -13.80 13.91 -8.45
C THR A 199 -12.78 14.90 -7.92
N GLU A 200 -12.90 16.17 -8.30
CA GLU A 200 -12.02 17.22 -7.76
C GLU A 200 -12.07 17.27 -6.23
N ALA A 201 -13.26 17.14 -5.63
CA ALA A 201 -13.41 17.09 -4.17
C ALA A 201 -12.71 15.89 -3.53
N ALA A 202 -12.76 14.71 -4.18
CA ALA A 202 -12.03 13.53 -3.73
C ALA A 202 -10.52 13.77 -3.73
N VAL A 203 -9.98 14.36 -4.80
CA VAL A 203 -8.54 14.66 -4.91
C VAL A 203 -8.10 15.72 -3.90
N GLN A 204 -8.91 16.75 -3.62
CA GLN A 204 -8.66 17.71 -2.55
C GLN A 204 -8.60 17.03 -1.17
N GLN A 205 -9.48 16.07 -0.92
CA GLN A 205 -9.46 15.28 0.31
C GLN A 205 -8.20 14.38 0.41
N MET A 206 -7.77 13.75 -0.70
CA MET A 206 -6.51 12.99 -0.76
C MET A 206 -5.31 13.86 -0.37
N VAL A 207 -5.21 15.06 -0.94
CA VAL A 207 -4.15 16.00 -0.57
C VAL A 207 -4.17 16.26 0.93
N SER A 208 -5.34 16.59 1.48
CA SER A 208 -5.46 16.88 2.92
C SER A 208 -5.04 15.68 3.80
N GLN A 209 -5.32 14.45 3.37
CA GLN A 209 -4.89 13.23 4.06
C GLN A 209 -3.37 13.03 4.00
N ILE A 210 -2.77 13.22 2.81
CA ILE A 210 -1.33 12.98 2.60
C ILE A 210 -0.49 14.05 3.30
N VAL A 211 -0.82 15.34 3.11
CA VAL A 211 0.02 16.42 3.63
C VAL A 211 -0.34 16.86 5.06
N GLY A 212 -1.52 16.47 5.54
CA GLY A 212 -2.00 16.84 6.86
C GLY A 212 -2.04 18.36 7.08
N SER A 213 -1.91 18.79 8.32
CA SER A 213 -1.89 20.21 8.68
C SER A 213 -0.56 20.94 8.35
N GLY A 214 0.50 20.18 8.06
CA GLY A 214 1.82 20.74 7.72
C GLY A 214 1.92 21.26 6.29
N GLY A 215 0.97 20.91 5.42
CA GLY A 215 0.98 21.30 4.01
C GLY A 215 2.00 20.57 3.16
N GLU A 216 2.77 19.65 3.76
CA GLU A 216 3.79 18.83 3.11
C GLU A 216 3.93 17.50 3.85
N TYR A 217 4.13 16.42 3.09
CA TYR A 217 4.56 15.12 3.61
C TYR A 217 5.92 14.77 3.02
N ALA A 218 6.92 14.52 3.87
CA ALA A 218 8.23 14.06 3.46
C ALA A 218 8.29 12.53 3.56
N TYR A 219 8.28 11.86 2.41
CA TYR A 219 8.57 10.44 2.31
C TYR A 219 10.08 10.23 2.29
N HIS A 220 10.57 9.33 3.15
CA HIS A 220 11.97 8.96 3.23
C HIS A 220 12.15 7.50 2.81
N GLY A 221 12.94 7.28 1.75
CA GLY A 221 13.50 5.95 1.47
C GLY A 221 14.64 5.67 2.44
N TRP A 222 14.69 4.47 3.02
CA TRP A 222 15.70 4.12 4.01
C TRP A 222 15.78 2.61 4.24
N GLU A 223 16.88 2.18 4.86
CA GLU A 223 17.03 0.82 5.35
C GLU A 223 17.87 0.79 6.63
N CYS A 224 17.59 -0.15 7.48
CA CYS A 224 18.42 -0.49 8.64
C CYS A 224 18.29 -1.99 8.89
N SER A 225 19.44 -2.64 9.08
CA SER A 225 19.52 -4.07 9.33
C SER A 225 19.98 -4.37 10.74
N GLN A 226 19.76 -5.60 11.19
CA GLN A 226 20.23 -6.11 12.49
C GLN A 226 19.73 -5.26 13.68
N MET A 227 18.48 -4.77 13.59
CA MET A 227 17.85 -4.05 14.69
C MET A 227 17.42 -5.04 15.78
N ILE A 228 18.04 -4.96 16.96
CA ILE A 228 17.61 -5.73 18.13
C ILE A 228 16.41 -5.00 18.73
N THR A 229 15.28 -5.67 18.80
CA THR A 229 14.01 -5.05 19.21
C THR A 229 13.12 -6.05 19.96
N ASP A 230 12.26 -5.52 20.83
CA ASP A 230 11.15 -6.26 21.44
C ASP A 230 9.83 -6.01 20.69
N TYR A 231 9.86 -5.20 19.63
CA TYR A 231 8.68 -4.76 18.89
C TYR A 231 8.65 -5.40 17.49
N LEU A 232 7.46 -5.84 17.09
CA LEU A 232 7.20 -6.32 15.74
C LEU A 232 6.58 -5.17 14.94
N TYR A 233 7.36 -4.61 14.03
CA TYR A 233 6.92 -3.50 13.18
C TYR A 233 5.91 -3.96 12.15
N ASN A 234 4.81 -3.21 12.02
CA ASN A 234 3.82 -3.45 10.98
C ASN A 234 4.10 -2.57 9.77
N ILE A 235 3.72 -3.06 8.59
CA ILE A 235 3.67 -2.22 7.40
C ILE A 235 2.72 -1.04 7.65
N GLY A 236 3.23 0.18 7.46
CA GLY A 236 2.51 1.42 7.76
C GLY A 236 2.88 2.07 9.10
N ASP A 237 3.68 1.41 9.95
CA ASP A 237 4.31 2.05 11.10
C ASP A 237 5.33 3.10 10.64
N PHE A 238 5.71 3.98 11.55
CA PHE A 238 6.75 4.98 11.34
C PHE A 238 7.76 4.93 12.49
N LEU A 239 9.04 5.01 12.16
CA LEU A 239 10.13 5.07 13.13
C LEU A 239 10.63 6.52 13.22
N ALA A 240 10.76 7.03 14.44
CA ALA A 240 11.32 8.36 14.69
C ALA A 240 12.87 8.26 14.65
N TYR A 241 13.49 9.01 13.76
CA TYR A 241 14.94 9.04 13.62
C TYR A 241 15.43 10.41 13.16
N ASP A 242 16.30 11.03 13.96
CA ASP A 242 16.96 12.31 13.65
C ASP A 242 15.96 13.45 13.27
N GLY A 243 14.82 13.45 13.96
CA GLY A 243 13.74 14.44 13.72
C GLY A 243 12.77 14.08 12.59
N ASP A 244 13.08 13.07 11.79
CA ASP A 244 12.23 12.57 10.72
C ASP A 244 11.39 11.37 11.17
N LYS A 245 10.41 11.00 10.35
CA LYS A 245 9.54 9.84 10.52
C LYS A 245 9.70 8.92 9.33
N LEU A 246 10.40 7.83 9.54
CA LEU A 246 10.76 6.85 8.53
C LEU A 246 9.65 5.81 8.40
N PRO A 247 8.99 5.67 7.23
CA PRO A 247 7.92 4.69 7.06
C PRO A 247 8.46 3.27 7.04
N VAL A 248 7.74 2.34 7.62
CA VAL A 248 8.00 0.90 7.52
C VAL A 248 7.17 0.33 6.37
N LEU A 249 7.81 -0.10 5.29
CA LEU A 249 7.17 -0.70 4.13
C LEU A 249 7.63 -2.14 3.87
N SER A 250 8.74 -2.55 4.49
CA SER A 250 9.19 -3.93 4.58
C SER A 250 9.81 -4.17 5.95
N ALA A 251 9.54 -5.32 6.53
CA ALA A 251 10.16 -5.75 7.78
C ALA A 251 10.33 -7.27 7.75
N ASP A 252 11.59 -7.69 7.88
CA ASP A 252 11.98 -9.09 8.02
C ASP A 252 12.44 -9.33 9.45
N PHE A 253 11.98 -10.40 10.07
CA PHE A 253 12.28 -10.72 11.47
C PHE A 253 12.95 -12.07 11.60
N ASP A 254 14.07 -12.08 12.32
CA ASP A 254 14.74 -13.30 12.75
C ASP A 254 14.58 -13.49 14.26
N PHE A 255 13.95 -14.58 14.64
CA PHE A 255 13.72 -14.94 16.05
C PHE A 255 14.89 -15.76 16.56
N THR A 256 15.78 -15.14 17.31
CA THR A 256 16.95 -15.78 17.90
C THR A 256 16.69 -16.15 19.35
N GLY A 257 17.56 -16.99 19.92
CA GLY A 257 17.51 -17.30 21.36
C GLY A 257 17.78 -16.10 22.29
N LEU A 258 18.19 -14.96 21.73
CA LEU A 258 18.54 -13.73 22.45
C LEU A 258 17.52 -12.60 22.27
N GLY A 259 16.54 -12.77 21.37
CA GLY A 259 15.56 -11.75 21.07
C GLY A 259 15.16 -11.74 19.59
N ILE A 260 14.52 -10.67 19.16
CA ILE A 260 14.13 -10.43 17.78
C ILE A 260 15.17 -9.54 17.12
N VAL A 261 15.65 -9.96 15.96
CA VAL A 261 16.48 -9.14 15.08
C VAL A 261 15.65 -8.78 13.87
N ALA A 262 15.54 -7.50 13.56
CA ALA A 262 14.73 -7.00 12.46
C ALA A 262 15.58 -6.32 11.38
N ASP A 263 15.27 -6.58 10.12
CA ASP A 263 15.71 -5.80 8.97
C ASP A 263 14.51 -5.03 8.48
N VAL A 264 14.57 -3.69 8.52
CA VAL A 264 13.43 -2.81 8.24
C VAL A 264 13.79 -1.81 7.16
N SER A 265 12.87 -1.58 6.23
CA SER A 265 13.14 -0.66 5.13
C SER A 265 11.89 -0.01 4.56
N ALA A 266 12.14 1.07 3.82
CA ALA A 266 11.23 1.61 2.82
C ALA A 266 12.02 1.82 1.52
N PRO A 267 11.41 1.53 0.34
CA PRO A 267 12.10 1.68 -0.93
C PRO A 267 12.63 3.10 -1.15
N GLU A 268 13.61 3.22 -2.03
CA GLU A 268 14.16 4.52 -2.42
C GLU A 268 13.05 5.47 -2.84
N ALA A 269 13.14 6.71 -2.38
CA ALA A 269 12.24 7.75 -2.81
C ALA A 269 12.48 7.99 -4.32
N ASP A 270 11.49 7.68 -5.14
CA ASP A 270 11.58 7.99 -6.56
C ASP A 270 11.49 9.50 -6.75
N CYS A 271 12.66 10.10 -6.88
CA CYS A 271 12.86 11.52 -7.15
C CYS A 271 13.20 11.76 -8.63
N SER A 272 12.90 10.80 -9.52
CA SER A 272 13.24 10.93 -10.92
C SER A 272 12.59 12.17 -11.50
N PHE A 273 13.42 13.04 -12.04
CA PHE A 273 12.99 14.30 -12.64
C PHE A 273 12.08 14.09 -13.87
N SER A 274 12.20 12.92 -14.51
CA SER A 274 11.38 12.53 -15.65
C SER A 274 9.89 12.42 -15.31
N GLU A 275 9.51 11.92 -14.13
CA GLU A 275 8.09 11.85 -13.73
C GLU A 275 7.48 13.23 -13.52
N TYR A 276 8.21 14.15 -12.87
CA TYR A 276 7.76 15.54 -12.70
C TYR A 276 7.64 16.25 -14.05
N HIS A 277 8.52 15.93 -14.95
CA HIS A 277 8.54 16.48 -16.31
C HIS A 277 7.30 16.06 -17.11
N ASP A 278 6.95 14.79 -17.08
CA ASP A 278 5.78 14.26 -17.78
C ASP A 278 4.46 14.84 -17.23
N LEU A 279 4.35 14.98 -15.92
CA LEU A 279 3.18 15.59 -15.28
C LEU A 279 2.99 17.05 -15.68
N TYR A 280 4.07 17.80 -15.68
CA TYR A 280 4.05 19.21 -16.05
C TYR A 280 3.77 19.39 -17.54
N SER A 281 4.37 18.57 -18.39
CA SER A 281 4.16 18.59 -19.84
C SER A 281 2.70 18.30 -20.17
N ARG A 282 2.08 17.26 -19.59
CA ARG A 282 0.66 16.95 -19.82
C ARG A 282 -0.28 18.05 -19.31
N LYS A 283 0.02 18.67 -18.18
CA LYS A 283 -0.76 19.81 -17.67
C LYS A 283 -0.63 21.03 -18.56
N LEU A 284 0.52 21.25 -19.17
CA LEU A 284 0.75 22.29 -20.16
C LEU A 284 0.07 21.96 -21.48
N GLU A 285 0.15 20.70 -21.95
CA GLU A 285 -0.53 20.25 -23.16
C GLU A 285 -2.03 20.43 -23.06
N GLY A 286 -2.66 20.02 -21.94
CA GLY A 286 -4.08 20.26 -21.69
C GLY A 286 -4.46 21.75 -21.65
N LYS A 287 -3.56 22.62 -21.14
CA LYS A 287 -3.76 24.09 -21.18
C LYS A 287 -3.50 24.68 -22.57
N LEU A 288 -2.61 24.09 -23.34
CA LEU A 288 -2.25 24.53 -24.69
C LEU A 288 -3.34 24.18 -25.70
N GLU A 289 -3.99 23.00 -25.58
CA GLU A 289 -5.17 22.66 -26.38
C GLU A 289 -6.33 23.61 -26.09
N ALA A 290 -6.48 24.06 -24.85
CA ALA A 290 -7.49 25.04 -24.47
C ALA A 290 -7.17 26.48 -24.94
N ASN A 291 -5.88 26.83 -25.09
CA ASN A 291 -5.42 28.21 -25.42
C ASN A 291 -4.38 28.22 -26.52
N LYS A 292 -4.64 27.74 -27.67
CA LYS A 292 -3.80 27.64 -28.92
C LYS A 292 -2.61 28.60 -29.15
N SER A 293 -1.98 29.18 -28.11
CA SER A 293 -1.00 30.26 -28.29
C SER A 293 0.36 30.09 -27.62
N TYR A 294 0.64 29.03 -26.84
CA TYR A 294 1.97 28.89 -26.21
C TYR A 294 2.40 27.42 -26.13
N GLY A 295 3.55 27.07 -26.67
CA GLY A 295 4.23 25.80 -26.51
C GLY A 295 5.45 25.91 -25.62
N CYS A 296 5.50 25.15 -24.54
CA CYS A 296 6.72 24.96 -23.77
C CYS A 296 7.20 23.52 -23.97
N PHE A 297 8.44 23.37 -24.41
CA PHE A 297 9.08 22.07 -24.59
C PHE A 297 10.31 21.98 -23.70
N PHE A 298 10.42 20.87 -23.02
CA PHE A 298 11.63 20.54 -22.28
C PHE A 298 12.42 19.52 -23.09
N ALA A 299 13.66 19.76 -23.33
CA ALA A 299 14.50 18.90 -24.13
C ALA A 299 15.52 18.16 -23.27
N GLY A 300 15.43 16.84 -23.30
CA GLY A 300 16.56 15.91 -23.13
C GLY A 300 17.00 15.57 -21.72
N ASP A 301 17.59 14.40 -21.61
CA ASP A 301 18.09 13.68 -20.44
C ASP A 301 19.21 14.38 -19.63
N LYS A 302 19.60 15.61 -19.94
CA LYS A 302 20.76 16.25 -19.32
C LYS A 302 20.60 17.75 -19.06
N GLY A 303 19.53 18.15 -18.42
CA GLY A 303 19.42 19.53 -17.97
C GLY A 303 18.14 20.23 -18.42
N PHE A 304 17.82 21.27 -17.70
CA PHE A 304 16.69 22.12 -17.99
C PHE A 304 16.92 22.89 -19.30
N GLY A 305 16.10 22.61 -20.27
CA GLY A 305 15.97 23.46 -21.44
C GLY A 305 14.51 23.85 -21.58
N LEU A 306 14.16 25.07 -21.24
CA LEU A 306 12.85 25.64 -21.58
C LEU A 306 12.96 26.24 -22.97
N ARG A 307 12.28 25.68 -23.96
CA ARG A 307 12.10 26.28 -25.28
C ARG A 307 10.66 26.78 -25.37
N ILE A 308 10.52 28.10 -25.54
CA ILE A 308 9.23 28.74 -25.81
C ILE A 308 9.20 29.00 -27.31
N GLU A 309 8.29 28.38 -28.03
CA GLU A 309 7.96 28.73 -29.42
C GLU A 309 6.65 29.49 -29.42
N MET A 310 6.69 30.73 -29.96
CA MET A 310 5.50 31.56 -30.15
C MET A 310 4.86 31.26 -31.50
#